data_a9acbece0fe012fa08f3193a137011ca
#
_entry.id   a9acbece0fe012fa08f3193a137011ca
#
_cell.length_a   1.000
_cell.length_b   1.000
_cell.length_c   1.000
_cell.angle_alpha   90.00
_cell.angle_beta   90.00
_cell.angle_gamma   90.00
#
_symmetry.space_group_name_H-M   'P 1'
#
loop_
_entity.id
_entity.type
_entity.pdbx_description
1 polymer ?
#
loop_
_entity_poly.entity_id
_entity_poly.type
_entity_poly.pdbx_seq_one_letter_code
_entity_poly.pdbx_strand_id
1 'polypeptide(L)'
;MTVREPPGLLPDLWKWTLVSGVLAVILGVCVLVWPGISILVAAILFGVYLLITGIAQVIFAFALDVSAGSRILLFLSGAASLILAVLAFRHFGKDPTTAVLLLAIWIGVGFIFRGTATTVAAISERGLPGRGWLIFYGVIGLIAGVVVMAWPFDSIVVMAITIGVWLIIMGVFEIVSAFGIRKDANKLQDFRQQFGGQTLKDSKGAAPR
;
A
#
# COMPACT_ATOMS: atom_id res chain seq x y z
N MET A 1 27.01 2.21 -33.92
CA MET A 1 25.81 2.11 -33.04
C MET A 1 26.15 2.77 -31.73
N THR A 2 25.71 4.02 -31.53
CA THR A 2 25.85 4.73 -30.25
C THR A 2 24.80 4.17 -29.30
N VAL A 3 25.20 3.34 -28.37
CA VAL A 3 24.35 2.92 -27.24
C VAL A 3 24.06 4.17 -26.43
N ARG A 4 22.86 4.74 -26.56
CA ARG A 4 22.36 5.77 -25.64
C ARG A 4 22.27 5.13 -24.27
N GLU A 5 23.20 5.47 -23.38
CA GLU A 5 23.08 5.11 -21.98
C GLU A 5 21.81 5.72 -21.41
N PRO A 6 21.00 4.97 -20.68
CA PRO A 6 19.85 5.55 -19.97
C PRO A 6 20.36 6.59 -18.97
N PRO A 7 19.67 7.74 -18.83
CA PRO A 7 20.05 8.77 -17.87
C PRO A 7 20.15 8.14 -16.48
N GLY A 8 21.24 8.46 -15.77
CA GLY A 8 21.58 7.85 -14.50
C GLY A 8 20.52 8.12 -13.42
N LEU A 9 19.50 7.25 -13.37
CA LEU A 9 18.44 7.26 -12.34
C LEU A 9 19.00 6.81 -10.97
N LEU A 10 20.11 6.11 -10.93
CA LEU A 10 20.74 5.58 -9.72
C LEU A 10 21.17 6.63 -8.69
N PRO A 11 21.70 7.83 -9.05
CA PRO A 11 22.13 8.81 -8.07
C PRO A 11 20.99 9.42 -7.24
N ASP A 12 19.76 9.39 -7.74
CA ASP A 12 18.64 10.01 -7.04
C ASP A 12 17.73 9.00 -6.30
N LEU A 13 17.81 7.72 -6.62
CA LEU A 13 17.01 6.67 -5.96
C LEU A 13 17.22 6.63 -4.45
N TRP A 14 18.46 6.78 -3.96
CA TRP A 14 18.74 6.76 -2.53
C TRP A 14 18.08 7.93 -1.78
N LYS A 15 17.94 9.11 -2.44
CA LYS A 15 17.28 10.27 -1.84
C LYS A 15 15.78 10.02 -1.66
N TRP A 16 15.14 9.45 -2.69
CA TRP A 16 13.72 9.11 -2.63
C TRP A 16 13.43 8.03 -1.58
N THR A 17 14.28 7.00 -1.49
CA THR A 17 14.18 5.96 -0.46
C THR A 17 14.42 6.55 0.94
N LEU A 18 15.36 7.49 1.09
CA LEU A 18 15.58 8.16 2.36
C LEU A 18 14.38 9.02 2.78
N VAL A 19 13.84 9.82 1.85
CA VAL A 19 12.65 10.66 2.11
C VAL A 19 11.45 9.80 2.48
N SER A 20 11.20 8.71 1.74
CA SER A 20 10.13 7.76 2.04
C SER A 20 10.27 7.17 3.44
N GLY A 21 11.46 6.68 3.80
CA GLY A 21 11.74 6.11 5.12
C GLY A 21 11.56 7.12 6.26
N VAL A 22 12.05 8.35 6.08
CA VAL A 22 11.86 9.42 7.09
C VAL A 22 10.38 9.77 7.24
N LEU A 23 9.64 9.91 6.14
CA LEU A 23 8.20 10.16 6.18
C LEU A 23 7.44 9.01 6.85
N ALA A 24 7.81 7.76 6.57
CA ALA A 24 7.19 6.60 7.20
C ALA A 24 7.41 6.58 8.72
N VAL A 25 8.62 6.89 9.19
CA VAL A 25 8.91 7.01 10.63
C VAL A 25 8.09 8.13 11.27
N ILE A 26 8.06 9.32 10.66
CA ILE A 26 7.29 10.45 11.17
C ILE A 26 5.80 10.10 11.26
N LEU A 27 5.24 9.53 10.20
CA LEU A 27 3.84 9.09 10.18
C LEU A 27 3.56 8.01 11.23
N GLY A 28 4.46 7.03 11.38
CA GLY A 28 4.33 6.00 12.40
C GLY A 28 4.33 6.57 13.83
N VAL A 29 5.21 7.53 14.12
CA VAL A 29 5.23 8.23 15.40
C VAL A 29 3.95 9.06 15.61
N CYS A 30 3.48 9.78 14.59
CA CYS A 30 2.21 10.53 14.67
C CYS A 30 1.03 9.61 15.00
N VAL A 31 0.96 8.43 14.37
CA VAL A 31 -0.10 7.44 14.64
C VAL A 31 -0.05 6.94 16.07
N LEU A 32 1.14 6.71 16.64
CA LEU A 32 1.29 6.23 18.02
C LEU A 32 1.01 7.31 19.06
N VAL A 33 1.38 8.56 18.79
CA VAL A 33 1.20 9.67 19.74
C VAL A 33 -0.25 10.18 19.73
N TRP A 34 -0.89 10.21 18.55
CA TRP A 34 -2.27 10.71 18.39
C TRP A 34 -3.14 9.71 17.61
N PRO A 35 -3.44 8.54 18.19
CA PRO A 35 -4.20 7.50 17.47
C PRO A 35 -5.60 7.97 17.06
N GLY A 36 -6.28 8.75 17.91
CA GLY A 36 -7.63 9.27 17.60
C GLY A 36 -7.67 10.18 16.37
N ILE A 37 -6.71 11.10 16.24
CA ILE A 37 -6.60 12.00 15.09
C ILE A 37 -6.22 11.19 13.84
N SER A 38 -5.29 10.25 13.97
CA SER A 38 -4.84 9.41 12.87
C SER A 38 -5.96 8.51 12.33
N ILE A 39 -6.79 7.97 13.22
CA ILE A 39 -7.98 7.18 12.86
C ILE A 39 -9.00 8.07 12.12
N LEU A 40 -9.23 9.29 12.60
CA LEU A 40 -10.13 10.23 11.93
C LEU A 40 -9.64 10.59 10.53
N VAL A 41 -8.34 10.88 10.37
CA VAL A 41 -7.73 11.15 9.06
C VAL A 41 -7.86 9.93 8.15
N ALA A 42 -7.59 8.73 8.66
CA ALA A 42 -7.77 7.49 7.91
C ALA A 42 -9.23 7.30 7.46
N ALA A 43 -10.20 7.60 8.32
CA ALA A 43 -11.62 7.51 7.98
C ALA A 43 -12.03 8.53 6.89
N ILE A 44 -11.48 9.76 6.93
CA ILE A 44 -11.71 10.76 5.88
C ILE A 44 -11.11 10.27 4.53
N LEU A 45 -9.86 9.84 4.54
CA LEU A 45 -9.20 9.32 3.34
C LEU A 45 -9.94 8.11 2.77
N PHE A 46 -10.45 7.25 3.64
CA PHE A 46 -11.24 6.11 3.24
C PHE A 46 -12.59 6.52 2.63
N GLY A 47 -13.26 7.54 3.17
CA GLY A 47 -14.45 8.11 2.58
C GLY A 47 -14.22 8.67 1.19
N VAL A 48 -13.10 9.39 0.98
CA VAL A 48 -12.66 9.86 -0.35
C VAL A 48 -12.38 8.69 -1.29
N TYR A 49 -11.68 7.66 -0.81
CA TYR A 49 -11.43 6.44 -1.57
C TYR A 49 -12.73 5.75 -2.02
N LEU A 50 -13.70 5.61 -1.12
CA LEU A 50 -15.02 5.04 -1.42
C LEU A 50 -15.79 5.88 -2.46
N LEU A 51 -15.67 7.20 -2.40
CA LEU A 51 -16.30 8.09 -3.37
C LEU A 51 -15.73 7.88 -4.77
N ILE A 52 -14.40 7.91 -4.88
CA ILE A 52 -13.70 7.74 -6.16
C ILE A 52 -13.95 6.35 -6.74
N THR A 53 -13.78 5.31 -5.93
CA THR A 53 -13.97 3.93 -6.38
C THR A 53 -15.43 3.62 -6.68
N GLY A 54 -16.37 4.17 -5.92
CA GLY A 54 -17.80 4.04 -6.18
C GLY A 54 -18.21 4.65 -7.51
N ILE A 55 -17.74 5.87 -7.81
CA ILE A 55 -17.97 6.51 -9.12
C ILE A 55 -17.35 5.67 -10.23
N ALA A 56 -16.09 5.25 -10.08
CA ALA A 56 -15.41 4.43 -11.08
C ALA A 56 -16.14 3.11 -11.35
N GLN A 57 -16.59 2.41 -10.32
CA GLN A 57 -17.32 1.15 -10.46
C GLN A 57 -18.67 1.33 -11.18
N VAL A 58 -19.41 2.40 -10.87
CA VAL A 58 -20.66 2.71 -11.58
C VAL A 58 -20.38 3.01 -13.04
N ILE A 59 -19.36 3.81 -13.35
CA ILE A 59 -18.96 4.10 -14.74
C ILE A 59 -18.57 2.80 -15.46
N PHE A 60 -17.73 1.96 -14.85
CA PHE A 60 -17.24 0.72 -15.43
C PHE A 60 -18.36 -0.31 -15.63
N ALA A 61 -19.40 -0.31 -14.80
CA ALA A 61 -20.57 -1.17 -15.00
C ALA A 61 -21.27 -0.92 -16.34
N PHE A 62 -21.20 0.31 -16.88
CA PHE A 62 -21.81 0.68 -18.15
C PHE A 62 -20.80 0.80 -19.30
N ALA A 63 -19.54 1.13 -19.01
CA ALA A 63 -18.51 1.35 -20.02
C ALA A 63 -17.80 0.07 -20.48
N LEU A 64 -17.76 -0.97 -19.64
CA LEU A 64 -17.06 -2.21 -19.97
C LEU A 64 -18.01 -3.26 -20.57
N ASP A 65 -17.51 -3.99 -21.55
CA ASP A 65 -18.17 -5.19 -22.10
C ASP A 65 -17.95 -6.40 -21.19
N VAL A 66 -18.71 -6.43 -20.09
CA VAL A 66 -18.67 -7.50 -19.08
C VAL A 66 -19.99 -8.28 -19.07
N SER A 67 -19.96 -9.50 -18.53
CA SER A 67 -21.17 -10.32 -18.35
C SER A 67 -22.24 -9.59 -17.52
N ALA A 68 -23.51 -9.91 -17.74
CA ALA A 68 -24.62 -9.29 -17.01
C ALA A 68 -24.46 -9.43 -15.49
N GLY A 69 -23.96 -10.57 -14.99
CA GLY A 69 -23.70 -10.79 -13.58
C GLY A 69 -22.62 -9.86 -13.03
N SER A 70 -21.51 -9.70 -13.77
CA SER A 70 -20.43 -8.78 -13.38
C SER A 70 -20.88 -7.31 -13.40
N ARG A 71 -21.72 -6.94 -14.36
CA ARG A 71 -22.30 -5.58 -14.47
C ARG A 71 -23.16 -5.26 -13.24
N ILE A 72 -24.03 -6.17 -12.83
CA ILE A 72 -24.88 -6.01 -11.65
C ILE A 72 -24.02 -5.88 -10.39
N LEU A 73 -22.99 -6.73 -10.24
CA LEU A 73 -22.10 -6.68 -9.09
C LEU A 73 -21.31 -5.38 -9.03
N LEU A 74 -20.77 -4.89 -10.14
CA LEU A 74 -20.08 -3.61 -10.23
C LEU A 74 -21.01 -2.45 -9.86
N PHE A 75 -22.23 -2.45 -10.39
CA PHE A 75 -23.20 -1.39 -10.09
C PHE A 75 -23.61 -1.39 -8.61
N LEU A 76 -23.96 -2.57 -8.06
CA LEU A 76 -24.34 -2.70 -6.64
C LEU A 76 -23.18 -2.31 -5.71
N SER A 77 -21.97 -2.77 -6.01
CA SER A 77 -20.77 -2.41 -5.23
C SER A 77 -20.47 -0.93 -5.31
N GLY A 78 -20.54 -0.32 -6.49
CA GLY A 78 -20.36 1.10 -6.69
C GLY A 78 -21.41 1.94 -5.96
N ALA A 79 -22.69 1.58 -6.06
CA ALA A 79 -23.78 2.25 -5.37
C ALA A 79 -23.62 2.14 -3.84
N ALA A 80 -23.29 0.97 -3.31
CA ALA A 80 -23.02 0.78 -1.90
C ALA A 80 -21.84 1.64 -1.42
N SER A 81 -20.75 1.70 -2.19
CA SER A 81 -19.57 2.54 -1.89
C SER A 81 -19.94 4.03 -1.85
N LEU A 82 -20.75 4.50 -2.80
CA LEU A 82 -21.21 5.89 -2.84
C LEU A 82 -22.12 6.23 -1.64
N ILE A 83 -23.05 5.36 -1.30
CA ILE A 83 -23.93 5.56 -0.14
C ILE A 83 -23.08 5.68 1.13
N LEU A 84 -22.10 4.79 1.31
CA LEU A 84 -21.20 4.81 2.47
C LEU A 84 -20.30 6.04 2.49
N ALA A 85 -19.78 6.49 1.36
CA ALA A 85 -19.02 7.72 1.26
C ALA A 85 -19.87 8.93 1.71
N VAL A 86 -21.10 9.04 1.21
CA VAL A 86 -22.03 10.12 1.60
C VAL A 86 -22.36 10.07 3.09
N LEU A 87 -22.62 8.88 3.64
CA LEU A 87 -22.88 8.70 5.08
C LEU A 87 -21.66 9.11 5.91
N ALA A 88 -20.46 8.70 5.51
CA ALA A 88 -19.23 9.10 6.16
C ALA A 88 -19.08 10.63 6.19
N PHE A 89 -19.19 11.29 5.03
CA PHE A 89 -19.05 12.75 4.95
C PHE A 89 -20.11 13.53 5.72
N ARG A 90 -21.33 13.05 5.77
CA ARG A 90 -22.40 13.69 6.56
C ARG A 90 -22.14 13.70 8.07
N HIS A 91 -21.39 12.73 8.57
CA HIS A 91 -21.13 12.56 10.01
C HIS A 91 -19.79 13.12 10.46
N PHE A 92 -18.82 13.36 9.57
CA PHE A 92 -17.51 13.92 9.93
C PHE A 92 -17.55 15.24 10.68
N GLY A 93 -18.55 16.10 10.38
CA GLY A 93 -18.70 17.40 11.04
C GLY A 93 -19.53 17.38 12.32
N LYS A 94 -20.31 16.31 12.57
CA LYS A 94 -21.26 16.24 13.69
C LYS A 94 -20.91 15.17 14.70
N ASP A 95 -20.50 14.01 14.23
CA ASP A 95 -20.16 12.86 15.07
C ASP A 95 -19.05 12.01 14.42
N PRO A 96 -17.78 12.31 14.75
CA PRO A 96 -16.64 11.52 14.25
C PRO A 96 -16.74 10.05 14.60
N THR A 97 -17.45 9.69 15.68
CA THR A 97 -17.63 8.31 16.14
C THR A 97 -18.33 7.45 15.10
N THR A 98 -19.35 8.00 14.44
CA THR A 98 -20.07 7.30 13.37
C THR A 98 -19.18 7.04 12.16
N ALA A 99 -18.28 7.96 11.80
CA ALA A 99 -17.34 7.76 10.70
C ALA A 99 -16.35 6.62 11.01
N VAL A 100 -15.85 6.56 12.24
CA VAL A 100 -14.97 5.47 12.71
C VAL A 100 -15.71 4.14 12.72
N LEU A 101 -16.97 4.12 13.15
CA LEU A 101 -17.82 2.92 13.11
C LEU A 101 -18.00 2.40 11.68
N LEU A 102 -18.31 3.27 10.72
CA LEU A 102 -18.44 2.90 9.31
C LEU A 102 -17.15 2.32 8.76
N LEU A 103 -16.01 2.92 9.09
CA LEU A 103 -14.69 2.40 8.72
C LEU A 103 -14.47 1.00 9.30
N ALA A 104 -14.77 0.79 10.60
CA ALA A 104 -14.63 -0.50 11.27
C ALA A 104 -15.50 -1.59 10.62
N ILE A 105 -16.76 -1.29 10.37
CA ILE A 105 -17.70 -2.23 9.73
C ILE A 105 -17.15 -2.64 8.35
N TRP A 106 -16.69 -1.69 7.55
CA TRP A 106 -16.12 -1.97 6.23
C TRP A 106 -14.88 -2.85 6.30
N ILE A 107 -13.97 -2.53 7.22
CA ILE A 107 -12.76 -3.34 7.43
C ILE A 107 -13.16 -4.75 7.88
N GLY A 108 -14.09 -4.87 8.84
CA GLY A 108 -14.57 -6.15 9.34
C GLY A 108 -15.22 -7.00 8.25
N VAL A 109 -16.13 -6.41 7.47
CA VAL A 109 -16.77 -7.06 6.32
C VAL A 109 -15.70 -7.48 5.28
N GLY A 110 -14.74 -6.59 4.98
CA GLY A 110 -13.63 -6.90 4.07
C GLY A 110 -12.80 -8.10 4.53
N PHE A 111 -12.48 -8.18 5.81
CA PHE A 111 -11.76 -9.32 6.39
C PHE A 111 -12.57 -10.63 6.32
N ILE A 112 -13.89 -10.58 6.60
CA ILE A 112 -14.77 -11.75 6.49
C ILE A 112 -14.78 -12.26 5.05
N PHE A 113 -15.03 -11.40 4.07
CA PHE A 113 -15.08 -11.80 2.66
C PHE A 113 -13.73 -12.34 2.18
N ARG A 114 -12.64 -11.64 2.48
CA ARG A 114 -11.30 -12.06 2.09
C ARG A 114 -10.89 -13.36 2.77
N GLY A 115 -11.14 -13.48 4.07
CA GLY A 115 -10.87 -14.70 4.82
C GLY A 115 -11.65 -15.89 4.30
N THR A 116 -12.94 -15.72 4.02
CA THR A 116 -13.79 -16.76 3.43
C THR A 116 -13.29 -17.14 2.03
N ALA A 117 -13.04 -16.17 1.16
CA ALA A 117 -12.56 -16.42 -0.19
C ALA A 117 -11.22 -17.18 -0.20
N THR A 118 -10.27 -16.77 0.66
CA THR A 118 -8.96 -17.42 0.79
C THR A 118 -9.10 -18.85 1.30
N THR A 119 -9.96 -19.07 2.30
CA THR A 119 -10.19 -20.41 2.87
C THR A 119 -10.84 -21.35 1.86
N VAL A 120 -11.88 -20.88 1.17
CA VAL A 120 -12.59 -21.66 0.14
C VAL A 120 -11.65 -21.98 -1.02
N ALA A 121 -10.88 -21.03 -1.54
CA ALA A 121 -9.91 -21.26 -2.60
C ALA A 121 -8.86 -22.31 -2.18
N ALA A 122 -8.30 -22.17 -0.98
CA ALA A 122 -7.32 -23.12 -0.47
C ALA A 122 -7.90 -24.52 -0.22
N ILE A 123 -9.19 -24.67 0.09
CA ILE A 123 -9.85 -25.96 0.24
C ILE A 123 -10.12 -26.58 -1.14
N SER A 124 -10.57 -25.79 -2.11
CA SER A 124 -10.96 -26.26 -3.43
C SER A 124 -9.78 -26.70 -4.28
N GLU A 125 -8.65 -26.00 -4.18
CA GLU A 125 -7.46 -26.28 -4.98
C GLU A 125 -6.45 -27.15 -4.21
N ARG A 126 -6.53 -28.46 -4.40
CA ARG A 126 -5.67 -29.44 -3.69
C ARG A 126 -4.17 -29.37 -4.02
N GLY A 127 -3.80 -28.74 -5.14
CA GLY A 127 -2.41 -28.65 -5.61
C GLY A 127 -1.66 -27.40 -5.19
N LEU A 128 -2.25 -26.50 -4.39
CA LEU A 128 -1.59 -25.25 -3.99
C LEU A 128 -0.45 -25.51 -3.00
N PRO A 129 0.77 -25.00 -3.27
CA PRO A 129 1.85 -25.03 -2.30
C PRO A 129 1.49 -24.17 -1.07
N GLY A 130 1.73 -24.68 0.14
CA GLY A 130 1.40 -23.96 1.36
C GLY A 130 -0.09 -23.89 1.71
N ARG A 131 -0.92 -24.78 1.17
CA ARG A 131 -2.37 -24.86 1.39
C ARG A 131 -2.77 -24.74 2.86
N GLY A 132 -2.08 -25.43 3.77
CA GLY A 132 -2.38 -25.36 5.21
C GLY A 132 -2.20 -23.96 5.77
N TRP A 133 -1.17 -23.24 5.31
CA TRP A 133 -0.91 -21.86 5.70
C TRP A 133 -1.99 -20.90 5.16
N LEU A 134 -2.45 -21.10 3.94
CA LEU A 134 -3.54 -20.30 3.34
C LEU A 134 -4.87 -20.50 4.08
N ILE A 135 -5.20 -21.75 4.47
CA ILE A 135 -6.39 -22.04 5.27
C ILE A 135 -6.29 -21.37 6.64
N PHE A 136 -5.15 -21.49 7.31
CA PHE A 136 -4.90 -20.85 8.61
C PHE A 136 -5.05 -19.32 8.51
N TYR A 137 -4.43 -18.71 7.52
CA TYR A 137 -4.52 -17.27 7.27
C TYR A 137 -5.96 -16.82 6.95
N GLY A 138 -6.69 -17.59 6.13
CA GLY A 138 -8.08 -17.29 5.79
C GLY A 138 -9.01 -17.38 7.00
N VAL A 139 -8.84 -18.40 7.84
CA VAL A 139 -9.61 -18.58 9.08
C VAL A 139 -9.32 -17.45 10.07
N ILE A 140 -8.05 -17.10 10.28
CA ILE A 140 -7.68 -15.95 11.12
C ILE A 140 -8.30 -14.66 10.59
N GLY A 141 -8.26 -14.43 9.28
CA GLY A 141 -8.89 -13.26 8.66
C GLY A 141 -10.40 -13.20 8.94
N LEU A 142 -11.09 -14.34 8.86
CA LEU A 142 -12.50 -14.42 9.16
C LEU A 142 -12.79 -14.11 10.63
N ILE A 143 -12.04 -14.70 11.56
CA ILE A 143 -12.16 -14.42 13.00
C ILE A 143 -11.87 -12.94 13.28
N ALA A 144 -10.80 -12.38 12.70
CA ALA A 144 -10.44 -10.97 12.85
C ALA A 144 -11.57 -10.06 12.38
N GLY A 145 -12.23 -10.38 11.26
CA GLY A 145 -13.38 -9.62 10.77
C GLY A 145 -14.55 -9.62 11.75
N VAL A 146 -14.86 -10.77 12.35
CA VAL A 146 -15.91 -10.89 13.38
C VAL A 146 -15.54 -10.07 14.63
N VAL A 147 -14.29 -10.13 15.07
CA VAL A 147 -13.79 -9.37 16.24
C VAL A 147 -13.90 -7.86 15.97
N VAL A 148 -13.49 -7.40 14.79
CA VAL A 148 -13.60 -5.98 14.40
C VAL A 148 -15.07 -5.50 14.43
N MET A 149 -16.00 -6.34 14.00
CA MET A 149 -17.43 -6.00 14.04
C MET A 149 -18.00 -6.02 15.46
N ALA A 150 -17.50 -6.91 16.33
CA ALA A 150 -17.99 -7.01 17.71
C ALA A 150 -17.45 -5.89 18.62
N TRP A 151 -16.19 -5.49 18.42
CA TRP A 151 -15.52 -4.43 19.19
C TRP A 151 -14.85 -3.40 18.25
N PRO A 152 -15.64 -2.58 17.53
CA PRO A 152 -15.13 -1.74 16.47
C PRO A 152 -14.10 -0.70 16.94
N PHE A 153 -14.35 -0.06 18.08
CA PHE A 153 -13.44 1.00 18.56
C PHE A 153 -12.11 0.46 19.05
N ASP A 154 -12.14 -0.58 19.89
CA ASP A 154 -10.92 -1.19 20.43
C ASP A 154 -10.08 -1.82 19.29
N SER A 155 -10.74 -2.48 18.35
CA SER A 155 -10.08 -3.09 17.18
C SER A 155 -9.39 -2.06 16.31
N ILE A 156 -10.02 -0.91 16.04
CA ILE A 156 -9.43 0.17 15.22
C ILE A 156 -8.22 0.78 15.93
N VAL A 157 -8.29 0.98 17.24
CA VAL A 157 -7.13 1.49 18.00
C VAL A 157 -5.97 0.51 17.95
N VAL A 158 -6.21 -0.77 18.18
CA VAL A 158 -5.17 -1.82 18.06
C VAL A 158 -4.59 -1.88 16.66
N MET A 159 -5.43 -1.79 15.62
CA MET A 159 -4.96 -1.74 14.23
C MET A 159 -4.11 -0.49 13.96
N ALA A 160 -4.52 0.68 14.43
CA ALA A 160 -3.76 1.92 14.28
C ALA A 160 -2.38 1.81 14.93
N ILE A 161 -2.31 1.31 16.17
CA ILE A 161 -1.04 1.08 16.88
C ILE A 161 -0.16 0.10 16.10
N THR A 162 -0.73 -1.01 15.64
CA THR A 162 0.01 -2.03 14.87
C THR A 162 0.58 -1.44 13.58
N ILE A 163 -0.22 -0.66 12.84
CA ILE A 163 0.22 0.03 11.62
C ILE A 163 1.32 1.06 11.95
N GLY A 164 1.17 1.83 13.03
CA GLY A 164 2.15 2.81 13.45
C GLY A 164 3.51 2.18 13.78
N VAL A 165 3.53 1.09 14.54
CA VAL A 165 4.74 0.32 14.84
C VAL A 165 5.36 -0.25 13.55
N TRP A 166 4.54 -0.81 12.65
CA TRP A 166 5.03 -1.34 11.38
C TRP A 166 5.63 -0.28 10.47
N LEU A 167 5.01 0.91 10.41
CA LEU A 167 5.53 2.05 9.66
C LEU A 167 6.90 2.49 10.18
N ILE A 168 7.11 2.51 11.50
CA ILE A 168 8.41 2.84 12.07
C ILE A 168 9.46 1.79 11.68
N ILE A 169 9.13 0.50 11.83
CA ILE A 169 10.06 -0.59 11.49
C ILE A 169 10.45 -0.51 10.01
N MET A 170 9.46 -0.36 9.11
CA MET A 170 9.71 -0.26 7.67
C MET A 170 10.46 1.01 7.31
N GLY A 171 10.11 2.16 7.92
CA GLY A 171 10.79 3.42 7.67
C GLY A 171 12.27 3.39 8.12
N VAL A 172 12.57 2.77 9.27
CA VAL A 172 13.96 2.56 9.70
C VAL A 172 14.70 1.66 8.73
N PHE A 173 14.07 0.57 8.25
CA PHE A 173 14.67 -0.31 7.26
C PHE A 173 14.95 0.40 5.93
N GLU A 174 14.03 1.25 5.46
CA GLU A 174 14.23 2.07 4.25
C GLU A 174 15.39 3.07 4.42
N ILE A 175 15.49 3.73 5.58
CA ILE A 175 16.61 4.64 5.88
C ILE A 175 17.94 3.90 5.83
N VAL A 176 18.04 2.74 6.47
CA VAL A 176 19.27 1.92 6.46
C VAL A 176 19.61 1.47 5.03
N SER A 177 18.60 1.04 4.27
CA SER A 177 18.76 0.63 2.86
C SER A 177 19.22 1.79 1.97
N ALA A 178 18.73 3.01 2.19
CA ALA A 178 19.14 4.20 1.45
C ALA A 178 20.64 4.48 1.60
N PHE A 179 21.20 4.30 2.80
CA PHE A 179 22.65 4.42 3.02
C PHE A 179 23.45 3.34 2.29
N GLY A 180 22.93 2.11 2.21
CA GLY A 180 23.52 1.03 1.40
C GLY A 180 23.58 1.38 -0.09
N ILE A 181 22.45 1.81 -0.65
CA ILE A 181 22.34 2.23 -2.07
C ILE A 181 23.30 3.39 -2.37
N ARG A 182 23.41 4.36 -1.47
CA ARG A 182 24.36 5.48 -1.63
C ARG A 182 25.82 5.01 -1.70
N LYS A 183 26.21 4.05 -0.85
CA LYS A 183 27.57 3.52 -0.81
C LYS A 183 27.92 2.77 -2.10
N ASP A 184 26.98 2.01 -2.64
CA ASP A 184 27.20 1.25 -3.89
C ASP A 184 27.17 2.17 -5.11
N ALA A 185 26.35 3.21 -5.13
CA ALA A 185 26.36 4.23 -6.17
C ALA A 185 27.71 4.98 -6.24
N ASN A 186 28.30 5.32 -5.10
CA ASN A 186 29.60 5.97 -5.02
C ASN A 186 30.70 5.04 -5.57
N LYS A 187 30.71 3.76 -5.19
CA LYS A 187 31.67 2.78 -5.71
C LYS A 187 31.61 2.64 -7.23
N LEU A 188 30.39 2.63 -7.80
CA LEU A 188 30.20 2.55 -9.26
C LEU A 188 30.73 3.81 -9.96
N GLN A 189 30.60 4.98 -9.36
CA GLN A 189 31.15 6.22 -9.91
C GLN A 189 32.70 6.22 -9.87
N ASP A 190 33.30 5.78 -8.77
CA ASP A 190 34.75 5.65 -8.66
C ASP A 190 35.31 4.65 -9.69
N PHE A 191 34.64 3.53 -9.87
CA PHE A 191 34.99 2.53 -10.89
C PHE A 191 34.93 3.12 -12.31
N ARG A 192 33.86 3.86 -12.63
CA ARG A 192 33.72 4.52 -13.96
C ARG A 192 34.81 5.57 -14.20
N GLN A 193 35.17 6.34 -13.18
CA GLN A 193 36.25 7.33 -13.31
C GLN A 193 37.60 6.65 -13.54
N GLN A 194 37.86 5.55 -12.84
CA GLN A 194 39.12 4.82 -12.94
C GLN A 194 39.32 4.17 -14.32
N PHE A 195 38.28 3.54 -14.87
CA PHE A 195 38.38 2.86 -16.17
C PHE A 195 38.04 3.77 -17.35
N GLY A 196 37.17 4.73 -17.23
CA GLY A 196 36.91 5.75 -18.27
C GLY A 196 38.11 6.64 -18.55
N GLY A 197 38.92 6.93 -17.53
CA GLY A 197 40.19 7.67 -17.69
C GLY A 197 41.28 6.88 -18.44
N GLN A 198 41.30 5.57 -18.30
CA GLN A 198 42.26 4.71 -19.00
C GLN A 198 42.00 4.58 -20.52
N THR A 199 40.72 4.38 -20.88
CA THR A 199 40.35 4.26 -22.32
C THR A 199 40.60 5.55 -23.10
N LEU A 200 40.44 6.72 -22.50
CA LEU A 200 40.77 8.01 -23.11
C LEU A 200 42.29 8.25 -23.26
N LYS A 201 43.09 7.68 -22.38
CA LYS A 201 44.57 7.77 -22.42
C LYS A 201 45.15 6.86 -23.50
N ASP A 202 44.61 5.67 -23.63
CA ASP A 202 44.99 4.71 -24.66
C ASP A 202 44.59 5.15 -26.07
N SER A 203 43.40 5.79 -26.22
CA SER A 203 42.97 6.30 -27.51
C SER A 203 43.80 7.51 -28.01
N LYS A 204 44.33 8.34 -27.10
CA LYS A 204 45.26 9.44 -27.43
C LYS A 204 46.69 8.97 -27.71
N GLY A 205 47.11 7.83 -27.15
CA GLY A 205 48.42 7.23 -27.41
C GLY A 205 48.50 6.46 -28.74
N ALA A 206 47.37 6.08 -29.30
CA ALA A 206 47.26 5.30 -30.56
C ALA A 206 47.04 6.14 -31.82
N ALA A 207 47.17 7.49 -31.76
CA ALA A 207 47.13 8.33 -32.95
C ALA A 207 48.40 8.09 -33.81
N PRO A 208 48.28 7.64 -35.08
CA PRO A 208 49.43 7.41 -35.95
C PRO A 208 50.09 8.75 -36.30
N ARG A 209 51.43 8.75 -36.24
CA ARG A 209 52.27 9.82 -36.74
C ARG A 209 52.30 9.82 -38.27
#